data_c393b657b229023930c781013cffdce0
#
_entry.id   c393b657b229023930c781013cffdce0
#
_cell.length_a   1.000
_cell.length_b   1.000
_cell.length_c   1.000
_cell.angle_alpha   90.00
_cell.angle_beta   90.00
_cell.angle_gamma   90.00
#
_symmetry.space_group_name_H-M   'P 1'
#
loop_
_entity.id
_entity.type
_entity.pdbx_description
1 polymer ?
#
loop_
_entity_poly.entity_id
_entity_poly.type
_entity_poly.pdbx_seq_one_letter_code
_entity_poly.pdbx_strand_id
1 'polypeptide(L)'
;MLKRKIEKQLLNWKNSKERNPLILKGCRQCGKTWSVNAFAKEQYKNVIYLNFFENPNYNEIFSGALEVDHLTMMMSVFLGPGISFEANETIIILDEIQECPEARTALKFFKLDGRYDVLCTGSLLGVKGYGERPASIPVGYESILEMYPLDFEEFLWANGISEEIVAMLQGYLQREEKIPEALHQRLRELLLQYIVVGGMPNVVQNFVDSKQMNLVLQMQRDILHSYQDDMLKYAEKADKGRIRDCFSSIPKQLSKENKKFQYSLVKKGSTASQYLGSLQWIEDAGIISRCYNLTTPELPLSGNAIPDIFKVYMNDTGLFVAMLDDGTQFDILQGNLYSYKGAIFENLIAGIFQKMGRKLYYFHKDSGLEVDFVIRYQGKANLVEVKASNGNTKSTKTILKNKDKYHVEQAIKIGDYNLGREGEILTVPHYMAFLLRGV
;
A
#
# COMPACT_ATOMS: atom_id res chain seq x y z
N MET A 1 -15.09 -13.40 7.67
CA MET A 1 -14.78 -11.96 7.83
C MET A 1 -13.27 -11.81 8.03
N LEU A 2 -12.60 -11.01 7.21
CA LEU A 2 -11.15 -10.82 7.30
C LEU A 2 -10.82 -9.80 8.40
N LYS A 3 -9.97 -10.18 9.36
CA LYS A 3 -9.44 -9.27 10.37
C LYS A 3 -8.46 -8.30 9.73
N ARG A 4 -8.56 -6.99 10.06
CA ARG A 4 -7.74 -5.95 9.47
C ARG A 4 -7.04 -5.10 10.54
N LYS A 5 -5.79 -4.73 10.29
CA LYS A 5 -5.02 -3.82 11.15
C LYS A 5 -5.62 -2.42 11.24
N ILE A 6 -6.34 -2.01 10.20
CA ILE A 6 -7.01 -0.71 10.14
C ILE A 6 -8.04 -0.55 11.28
N GLU A 7 -8.68 -1.62 11.73
CA GLU A 7 -9.67 -1.62 12.82
C GLU A 7 -9.08 -1.03 14.12
N LYS A 8 -7.85 -1.45 14.46
CA LYS A 8 -7.14 -0.90 15.61
C LYS A 8 -6.78 0.58 15.45
N GLN A 9 -6.46 1.01 14.22
CA GLN A 9 -6.13 2.41 13.94
C GLN A 9 -7.38 3.29 14.02
N LEU A 10 -8.53 2.81 13.55
CA LEU A 10 -9.81 3.50 13.67
C LEU A 10 -10.24 3.62 15.14
N LEU A 11 -10.06 2.57 15.96
CA LEU A 11 -10.29 2.62 17.41
C LEU A 11 -9.36 3.62 18.11
N ASN A 12 -8.08 3.66 17.75
CA ASN A 12 -7.13 4.62 18.29
C ASN A 12 -7.53 6.06 17.93
N TRP A 13 -7.99 6.28 16.69
CA TRP A 13 -8.50 7.57 16.26
C TRP A 13 -9.73 7.98 17.09
N LYS A 14 -10.73 7.11 17.24
CA LYS A 14 -11.94 7.38 18.05
C LYS A 14 -11.61 7.76 19.50
N ASN A 15 -10.62 7.06 20.08
CA ASN A 15 -10.22 7.28 21.48
C ASN A 15 -9.30 8.50 21.69
N SER A 16 -8.87 9.16 20.60
CA SER A 16 -8.06 10.38 20.70
C SER A 16 -8.92 11.57 21.14
N LYS A 17 -8.43 12.33 22.14
CA LYS A 17 -9.17 13.48 22.69
C LYS A 17 -9.32 14.65 21.70
N GLU A 18 -8.33 14.82 20.81
CA GLU A 18 -8.28 15.92 19.83
C GLU A 18 -8.39 15.42 18.39
N ARG A 19 -9.19 14.37 18.17
CA ARG A 19 -9.34 13.78 16.84
C ARG A 19 -9.92 14.75 15.81
N ASN A 20 -9.29 14.85 14.68
CA ASN A 20 -9.85 15.54 13.51
C ASN A 20 -10.78 14.59 12.74
N PRO A 21 -11.69 15.12 11.89
CA PRO A 21 -12.30 14.34 10.83
C PRO A 21 -11.26 13.48 10.13
N LEU A 22 -11.57 12.21 9.90
CA LEU A 22 -10.62 11.24 9.36
C LEU A 22 -10.93 10.95 7.91
N ILE A 23 -9.92 10.99 7.05
CA ILE A 23 -10.00 10.54 5.67
C ILE A 23 -9.25 9.23 5.53
N LEU A 24 -9.95 8.16 5.18
CA LEU A 24 -9.37 6.86 4.85
C LEU A 24 -9.07 6.81 3.35
N LYS A 25 -7.80 7.01 2.99
CA LYS A 25 -7.30 6.95 1.61
C LYS A 25 -6.77 5.55 1.29
N GLY A 26 -6.88 5.10 0.05
CA GLY A 26 -6.30 3.84 -0.42
C GLY A 26 -6.81 3.45 -1.80
N CYS A 27 -6.16 2.49 -2.46
CA CYS A 27 -6.55 2.05 -3.79
C CYS A 27 -8.00 1.54 -3.83
N ARG A 28 -8.58 1.49 -5.03
CA ARG A 28 -9.89 0.87 -5.20
C ARG A 28 -9.88 -0.58 -4.78
N GLN A 29 -11.02 -1.05 -4.24
CA GLN A 29 -11.26 -2.43 -3.81
C GLN A 29 -10.36 -2.92 -2.66
N CYS A 30 -9.60 -2.05 -1.96
CA CYS A 30 -8.82 -2.44 -0.77
C CYS A 30 -9.68 -2.60 0.51
N GLY A 31 -11.01 -2.36 0.44
CA GLY A 31 -11.96 -2.62 1.51
C GLY A 31 -12.30 -1.42 2.40
N LYS A 32 -12.05 -0.17 1.97
CA LYS A 32 -12.33 1.06 2.73
C LYS A 32 -13.77 1.14 3.23
N THR A 33 -14.72 1.20 2.30
CA THR A 33 -16.17 1.31 2.60
C THR A 33 -16.64 0.24 3.56
N TRP A 34 -16.18 -1.00 3.35
CA TRP A 34 -16.54 -2.10 4.23
C TRP A 34 -16.00 -1.90 5.65
N SER A 35 -14.71 -1.56 5.81
CA SER A 35 -14.07 -1.37 7.12
C SER A 35 -14.69 -0.20 7.88
N VAL A 36 -15.00 0.89 7.18
CA VAL A 36 -15.64 2.07 7.78
C VAL A 36 -17.04 1.74 8.26
N ASN A 37 -17.86 1.05 7.45
CA ASN A 37 -19.22 0.68 7.83
C ASN A 37 -19.24 -0.34 8.98
N ALA A 38 -18.33 -1.32 8.99
CA ALA A 38 -18.21 -2.28 10.09
C ALA A 38 -17.84 -1.57 11.39
N PHE A 39 -16.81 -0.71 11.37
CA PHE A 39 -16.40 0.09 12.51
C PHE A 39 -17.51 1.00 13.03
N ALA A 40 -18.21 1.70 12.13
CA ALA A 40 -19.27 2.63 12.52
C ALA A 40 -20.42 1.91 13.20
N LYS A 41 -20.88 0.79 12.66
CA LYS A 41 -21.97 -0.01 13.24
C LYS A 41 -21.64 -0.59 14.61
N GLU A 42 -20.38 -0.91 14.86
CA GLU A 42 -19.92 -1.45 16.14
C GLU A 42 -19.74 -0.37 17.20
N GLN A 43 -19.29 0.83 16.77
CA GLN A 43 -18.77 1.84 17.68
C GLN A 43 -19.72 3.01 17.93
N TYR A 44 -20.80 3.19 17.15
CA TYR A 44 -21.72 4.33 17.26
C TYR A 44 -23.18 3.88 17.27
N LYS A 45 -23.99 4.64 17.98
CA LYS A 45 -25.43 4.42 18.06
C LYS A 45 -26.14 4.83 16.75
N ASN A 46 -25.72 5.97 16.19
CA ASN A 46 -26.28 6.53 14.97
C ASN A 46 -25.19 6.62 13.89
N VAL A 47 -25.49 6.09 12.69
CA VAL A 47 -24.62 6.10 11.53
C VAL A 47 -25.31 6.81 10.38
N ILE A 48 -24.78 7.95 9.97
CA ILE A 48 -25.24 8.71 8.81
C ILE A 48 -24.29 8.39 7.67
N TYR A 49 -24.79 7.82 6.57
CA TYR A 49 -23.98 7.38 5.45
C TYR A 49 -24.39 8.08 4.16
N LEU A 50 -23.45 8.77 3.53
CA LEU A 50 -23.60 9.46 2.25
C LEU A 50 -22.54 8.95 1.29
N ASN A 51 -22.94 8.33 0.17
CA ASN A 51 -22.05 7.95 -0.91
C ASN A 51 -22.29 8.87 -2.11
N PHE A 52 -21.33 9.73 -2.39
CA PHE A 52 -21.44 10.75 -3.44
C PHE A 52 -21.33 10.19 -4.86
N PHE A 53 -20.72 9.02 -5.01
CA PHE A 53 -20.64 8.33 -6.30
C PHE A 53 -21.96 7.62 -6.65
N GLU A 54 -22.59 6.96 -5.67
CA GLU A 54 -23.86 6.27 -5.87
C GLU A 54 -25.04 7.24 -6.00
N ASN A 55 -25.01 8.33 -5.23
CA ASN A 55 -26.05 9.36 -5.27
C ASN A 55 -25.46 10.78 -5.35
N PRO A 56 -25.20 11.27 -6.58
CA PRO A 56 -24.65 12.61 -6.81
C PRO A 56 -25.52 13.74 -6.25
N ASN A 57 -26.82 13.53 -6.02
CA ASN A 57 -27.71 14.54 -5.44
C ASN A 57 -27.31 14.94 -4.02
N TYR A 58 -26.57 14.10 -3.31
CA TYR A 58 -26.02 14.46 -2.01
C TYR A 58 -25.06 15.64 -2.04
N ASN A 59 -24.53 16.02 -3.20
CA ASN A 59 -23.74 17.24 -3.38
C ASN A 59 -24.55 18.49 -3.04
N GLU A 60 -25.87 18.49 -3.21
CA GLU A 60 -26.74 19.60 -2.90
C GLU A 60 -26.76 19.92 -1.39
N ILE A 61 -26.53 18.93 -0.52
CA ILE A 61 -26.40 19.12 0.94
C ILE A 61 -25.28 20.13 1.27
N PHE A 62 -24.22 20.12 0.46
CA PHE A 62 -23.00 20.90 0.70
C PHE A 62 -22.90 22.14 -0.23
N SER A 63 -23.91 22.42 -1.05
CA SER A 63 -23.88 23.52 -2.03
C SER A 63 -24.14 24.90 -1.44
N GLY A 64 -24.60 24.97 -0.16
CA GLY A 64 -25.00 26.20 0.53
C GLY A 64 -24.11 26.55 1.71
N ALA A 65 -24.77 26.88 2.82
CA ALA A 65 -24.10 27.13 4.09
C ALA A 65 -23.48 25.86 4.68
N LEU A 66 -22.26 25.95 5.19
CA LEU A 66 -21.51 24.80 5.71
C LEU A 66 -21.54 24.69 7.24
N GLU A 67 -22.36 25.47 7.91
CA GLU A 67 -22.61 25.34 9.37
C GLU A 67 -23.25 23.98 9.65
N VAL A 68 -22.80 23.33 10.73
CA VAL A 68 -23.16 21.94 11.05
C VAL A 68 -24.67 21.79 11.26
N ASP A 69 -25.36 22.76 11.85
CA ASP A 69 -26.84 22.75 12.04
C ASP A 69 -27.55 22.73 10.68
N HIS A 70 -27.08 23.53 9.72
CA HIS A 70 -27.65 23.55 8.39
C HIS A 70 -27.38 22.19 7.66
N LEU A 71 -26.15 21.68 7.74
CA LEU A 71 -25.79 20.41 7.09
C LEU A 71 -26.61 19.24 7.68
N THR A 72 -26.76 19.15 8.98
CA THR A 72 -27.55 18.07 9.62
C THR A 72 -29.05 18.17 9.29
N MET A 73 -29.58 19.37 9.18
CA MET A 73 -30.96 19.63 8.70
C MET A 73 -31.10 19.13 7.23
N MET A 74 -30.17 19.51 6.35
CA MET A 74 -30.20 19.05 4.95
C MET A 74 -30.04 17.54 4.82
N MET A 75 -29.13 16.92 5.58
CA MET A 75 -29.01 15.46 5.63
C MET A 75 -30.33 14.80 6.06
N SER A 76 -31.04 15.38 7.05
CA SER A 76 -32.35 14.88 7.49
C SER A 76 -33.40 14.97 6.38
N VAL A 77 -33.39 16.02 5.58
CA VAL A 77 -34.30 16.18 4.44
C VAL A 77 -34.02 15.14 3.35
N PHE A 78 -32.75 14.91 3.01
CA PHE A 78 -32.36 13.99 1.95
C PHE A 78 -32.49 12.51 2.32
N LEU A 79 -32.19 12.15 3.58
CA LEU A 79 -32.23 10.78 4.07
C LEU A 79 -33.59 10.35 4.63
N GLY A 80 -34.47 11.31 4.89
CA GLY A 80 -35.85 11.09 5.37
C GLY A 80 -35.95 10.75 6.87
N PRO A 81 -37.16 10.36 7.31
CA PRO A 81 -37.41 10.07 8.71
C PRO A 81 -36.68 8.80 9.17
N GLY A 82 -36.21 8.80 10.39
CA GLY A 82 -35.52 7.66 11.01
C GLY A 82 -34.04 7.85 11.26
N ILE A 83 -33.48 8.98 10.87
CA ILE A 83 -32.11 9.35 11.28
C ILE A 83 -32.14 10.24 12.51
N SER A 84 -31.11 10.09 13.35
CA SER A 84 -30.97 10.89 14.58
C SER A 84 -29.54 11.43 14.68
N PHE A 85 -29.41 12.68 15.10
CA PHE A 85 -28.15 13.34 15.37
C PHE A 85 -28.01 13.57 16.88
N GLU A 86 -27.31 12.64 17.54
CA GLU A 86 -27.01 12.73 18.97
C GLU A 86 -25.52 13.06 19.15
N ALA A 87 -25.21 14.10 19.92
CA ALA A 87 -23.81 14.50 20.14
C ALA A 87 -23.00 13.38 20.78
N ASN A 88 -21.80 13.13 20.24
CA ASN A 88 -20.85 12.05 20.61
C ASN A 88 -21.34 10.60 20.37
N GLU A 89 -22.58 10.40 19.90
CA GLU A 89 -23.17 9.09 19.61
C GLU A 89 -23.39 8.87 18.09
N THR A 90 -23.15 9.91 17.29
CA THR A 90 -23.34 9.89 15.84
C THR A 90 -22.03 9.99 15.10
N ILE A 91 -21.84 9.12 14.10
CA ILE A 91 -20.80 9.24 13.09
C ILE A 91 -21.41 9.55 11.73
N ILE A 92 -20.80 10.49 11.01
CA ILE A 92 -21.15 10.84 9.63
C ILE A 92 -20.08 10.24 8.71
N ILE A 93 -20.49 9.36 7.79
CA ILE A 93 -19.62 8.75 6.80
C ILE A 93 -19.85 9.43 5.46
N LEU A 94 -18.79 10.01 4.91
CA LEU A 94 -18.75 10.64 3.60
C LEU A 94 -17.92 9.77 2.65
N ASP A 95 -18.61 8.86 1.94
CA ASP A 95 -17.97 7.87 1.07
C ASP A 95 -17.72 8.44 -0.32
N GLU A 96 -16.54 8.18 -0.90
CA GLU A 96 -16.03 8.75 -2.16
C GLU A 96 -16.04 10.29 -2.15
N ILE A 97 -15.49 10.89 -1.08
CA ILE A 97 -15.52 12.35 -0.82
C ILE A 97 -14.92 13.20 -1.96
N GLN A 98 -14.08 12.62 -2.82
CA GLN A 98 -13.54 13.32 -3.98
C GLN A 98 -14.63 13.72 -5.00
N GLU A 99 -15.81 13.09 -4.97
CA GLU A 99 -16.95 13.45 -5.82
C GLU A 99 -17.69 14.70 -5.31
N CYS A 100 -17.40 15.15 -4.05
CA CYS A 100 -17.99 16.35 -3.44
C CYS A 100 -16.90 17.18 -2.75
N PRO A 101 -16.19 18.06 -3.47
CA PRO A 101 -15.14 18.91 -2.91
C PRO A 101 -15.61 19.82 -1.77
N GLU A 102 -16.86 20.28 -1.80
CA GLU A 102 -17.49 21.11 -0.79
C GLU A 102 -17.66 20.34 0.53
N ALA A 103 -17.95 19.03 0.49
CA ALA A 103 -18.00 18.19 1.69
C ALA A 103 -16.64 18.09 2.38
N ARG A 104 -15.53 18.08 1.63
CA ARG A 104 -14.18 18.14 2.22
C ARG A 104 -13.93 19.49 2.89
N THR A 105 -14.37 20.58 2.27
CA THR A 105 -14.29 21.93 2.88
C THR A 105 -15.09 21.99 4.20
N ALA A 106 -16.23 21.29 4.27
CA ALA A 106 -17.08 21.23 5.47
C ALA A 106 -16.40 20.54 6.68
N LEU A 107 -15.36 19.74 6.49
CA LEU A 107 -14.65 19.05 7.58
C LEU A 107 -14.12 20.01 8.64
N LYS A 108 -13.71 21.23 8.25
CA LYS A 108 -13.32 22.29 9.19
C LYS A 108 -14.45 22.63 10.16
N PHE A 109 -15.67 22.80 9.66
CA PHE A 109 -16.82 23.19 10.47
C PHE A 109 -17.22 22.06 11.43
N PHE A 110 -17.21 20.81 10.99
CA PHE A 110 -17.42 19.65 11.86
C PHE A 110 -16.38 19.56 12.98
N LYS A 111 -15.09 19.81 12.66
CA LYS A 111 -14.03 19.83 13.68
C LYS A 111 -14.25 20.92 14.72
N LEU A 112 -14.65 22.12 14.31
CA LEU A 112 -14.87 23.25 15.21
C LEU A 112 -16.13 23.07 16.07
N ASP A 113 -17.16 22.45 15.52
CA ASP A 113 -18.40 22.13 16.20
C ASP A 113 -18.22 21.02 17.27
N GLY A 114 -17.55 19.94 16.89
CA GLY A 114 -17.13 18.85 17.77
C GLY A 114 -18.24 17.91 18.25
N ARG A 115 -19.51 18.10 17.86
CA ARG A 115 -20.63 17.22 18.27
C ARG A 115 -20.61 15.86 17.58
N TYR A 116 -20.13 15.77 16.35
CA TYR A 116 -20.20 14.58 15.51
C TYR A 116 -18.84 14.17 15.01
N ASP A 117 -18.57 12.88 15.02
CA ASP A 117 -17.40 12.32 14.35
C ASP A 117 -17.66 12.20 12.84
N VAL A 118 -16.66 12.55 12.05
CA VAL A 118 -16.74 12.45 10.58
C VAL A 118 -15.64 11.56 10.07
N LEU A 119 -16.01 10.55 9.26
CA LEU A 119 -15.11 9.65 8.62
C LEU A 119 -15.39 9.63 7.12
N CYS A 120 -14.35 9.94 6.32
CA CYS A 120 -14.46 10.00 4.87
C CYS A 120 -13.69 8.85 4.24
N THR A 121 -14.13 8.40 3.06
CA THR A 121 -13.30 7.53 2.22
C THR A 121 -13.01 8.18 0.88
N GLY A 122 -11.90 7.78 0.25
CA GLY A 122 -11.56 8.22 -1.09
C GLY A 122 -10.47 7.36 -1.72
N SER A 123 -10.70 6.94 -2.96
CA SER A 123 -9.74 6.11 -3.71
C SER A 123 -8.81 6.93 -4.60
N LEU A 124 -9.28 8.08 -5.09
CA LEU A 124 -8.56 8.95 -6.02
C LEU A 124 -8.27 10.34 -5.42
N LEU A 125 -8.20 10.43 -4.10
CA LEU A 125 -7.94 11.67 -3.39
C LEU A 125 -6.54 12.20 -3.69
N GLY A 126 -6.48 13.42 -4.24
CA GLY A 126 -5.22 14.05 -4.62
C GLY A 126 -4.72 13.66 -6.01
N VAL A 127 -5.43 12.81 -6.74
CA VAL A 127 -5.10 12.48 -8.13
C VAL A 127 -5.34 13.72 -9.01
N LYS A 128 -4.33 14.12 -9.75
CA LYS A 128 -4.40 15.27 -10.66
C LYS A 128 -5.45 15.05 -11.76
N GLY A 129 -6.28 16.06 -12.01
CA GLY A 129 -7.38 15.97 -12.98
C GLY A 129 -8.70 15.45 -12.40
N TYR A 130 -8.72 15.10 -11.12
CA TYR A 130 -9.94 14.73 -10.43
C TYR A 130 -10.58 15.98 -9.80
N GLY A 131 -11.70 16.43 -10.40
CA GLY A 131 -12.46 17.59 -9.97
C GLY A 131 -11.95 18.90 -10.58
N GLU A 132 -12.75 19.52 -11.45
CA GLU A 132 -12.43 20.80 -12.10
C GLU A 132 -12.43 22.01 -11.15
N ARG A 133 -12.88 21.84 -9.89
CA ARG A 133 -12.90 22.88 -8.88
C ARG A 133 -11.87 22.63 -7.78
N PRO A 134 -10.94 23.56 -7.51
CA PRO A 134 -10.04 23.45 -6.39
C PRO A 134 -10.85 23.57 -5.09
N ALA A 135 -11.06 22.44 -4.40
CA ALA A 135 -11.56 22.48 -3.03
C ALA A 135 -10.55 23.21 -2.14
N SER A 136 -11.07 24.05 -1.25
CA SER A 136 -10.25 24.57 -0.15
C SER A 136 -9.92 23.40 0.78
N ILE A 137 -8.68 22.89 0.72
CA ILE A 137 -8.22 21.85 1.64
C ILE A 137 -8.17 22.46 3.04
N PRO A 138 -8.91 21.90 4.01
CA PRO A 138 -8.93 22.44 5.38
C PRO A 138 -7.66 22.05 6.15
N VAL A 139 -6.55 22.73 5.85
CA VAL A 139 -5.25 22.45 6.47
C VAL A 139 -5.35 22.49 7.98
N GLY A 140 -4.94 21.41 8.65
CA GLY A 140 -4.97 21.26 10.11
C GLY A 140 -6.30 20.77 10.68
N TYR A 141 -7.36 20.62 9.88
CA TYR A 141 -8.70 20.20 10.31
C TYR A 141 -9.09 18.81 9.81
N GLU A 142 -8.19 18.10 9.15
CA GLU A 142 -8.38 16.71 8.71
C GLU A 142 -7.16 15.87 9.07
N SER A 143 -7.36 14.58 9.29
CA SER A 143 -6.31 13.58 9.42
C SER A 143 -6.45 12.58 8.28
N ILE A 144 -5.33 12.11 7.73
CA ILE A 144 -5.34 11.13 6.64
C ILE A 144 -4.73 9.83 7.15
N LEU A 145 -5.43 8.73 6.91
CA LEU A 145 -4.97 7.38 7.19
C LEU A 145 -4.94 6.59 5.89
N GLU A 146 -3.83 5.94 5.59
CA GLU A 146 -3.71 5.11 4.39
C GLU A 146 -4.11 3.66 4.67
N MET A 147 -4.99 3.13 3.83
CA MET A 147 -5.41 1.73 3.84
C MET A 147 -4.86 1.02 2.61
N TYR A 148 -4.12 -0.04 2.85
CA TYR A 148 -3.56 -0.90 1.81
C TYR A 148 -4.40 -2.18 1.64
N PRO A 149 -4.24 -2.92 0.52
CA PRO A 149 -4.61 -4.33 0.47
C PRO A 149 -4.00 -5.10 1.64
N LEU A 150 -4.56 -6.27 2.01
CA LEU A 150 -4.03 -7.07 3.11
C LEU A 150 -2.51 -7.21 3.00
N ASP A 151 -1.81 -7.00 4.11
CA ASP A 151 -0.41 -7.36 4.20
C ASP A 151 -0.25 -8.87 4.50
N PHE A 152 1.00 -9.35 4.51
CA PHE A 152 1.23 -10.78 4.73
C PHE A 152 0.78 -11.24 6.12
N GLU A 153 0.88 -10.42 7.15
CA GLU A 153 0.39 -10.75 8.49
C GLU A 153 -1.14 -10.90 8.54
N GLU A 154 -1.87 -9.99 7.89
CA GLU A 154 -3.33 -10.09 7.75
C GLU A 154 -3.74 -11.33 6.92
N PHE A 155 -2.95 -11.68 5.90
CA PHE A 155 -3.13 -12.92 5.14
C PHE A 155 -2.88 -14.17 5.99
N LEU A 156 -1.86 -14.14 6.87
CA LEU A 156 -1.60 -15.22 7.84
C LEU A 156 -2.81 -15.41 8.76
N TRP A 157 -3.38 -14.33 9.32
CA TRP A 157 -4.59 -14.39 10.14
C TRP A 157 -5.77 -15.00 9.39
N ALA A 158 -5.98 -14.59 8.14
CA ALA A 158 -7.03 -15.14 7.28
C ALA A 158 -6.88 -16.65 7.00
N ASN A 159 -5.65 -17.18 7.10
CA ASN A 159 -5.34 -18.60 6.93
C ASN A 159 -5.10 -19.34 8.27
N GLY A 160 -5.57 -18.80 9.39
CA GLY A 160 -5.60 -19.45 10.70
C GLY A 160 -4.30 -19.37 11.50
N ILE A 161 -3.33 -18.57 11.09
CA ILE A 161 -2.13 -18.27 11.91
C ILE A 161 -2.50 -17.17 12.91
N SER A 162 -2.39 -17.47 14.20
CA SER A 162 -2.79 -16.53 15.26
C SER A 162 -1.74 -15.44 15.51
N GLU A 163 -2.16 -14.38 16.23
CA GLU A 163 -1.25 -13.30 16.64
C GLU A 163 -0.15 -13.80 17.59
N GLU A 164 -0.43 -14.83 18.39
CA GLU A 164 0.57 -15.44 19.28
C GLU A 164 1.71 -16.08 18.48
N ILE A 165 1.40 -16.74 17.35
CA ILE A 165 2.43 -17.29 16.46
C ILE A 165 3.26 -16.16 15.85
N VAL A 166 2.63 -15.05 15.45
CA VAL A 166 3.36 -13.87 14.95
C VAL A 166 4.25 -13.27 16.04
N ALA A 167 3.77 -13.17 17.28
CA ALA A 167 4.57 -12.71 18.42
C ALA A 167 5.74 -13.66 18.70
N MET A 168 5.55 -14.97 18.58
CA MET A 168 6.62 -15.96 18.69
C MET A 168 7.68 -15.77 17.59
N LEU A 169 7.28 -15.52 16.35
CA LEU A 169 8.21 -15.21 15.25
C LEU A 169 9.02 -13.94 15.53
N GLN A 170 8.39 -12.91 16.11
CA GLN A 170 9.11 -11.70 16.54
C GLN A 170 10.15 -12.03 17.63
N GLY A 171 9.84 -12.94 18.54
CA GLY A 171 10.79 -13.44 19.56
C GLY A 171 11.99 -14.18 18.95
N TYR A 172 11.77 -15.03 17.93
CA TYR A 172 12.88 -15.66 17.19
C TYR A 172 13.76 -14.61 16.50
N LEU A 173 13.14 -13.60 15.87
CA LEU A 173 13.89 -12.51 15.21
C LEU A 173 14.76 -11.73 16.19
N GLN A 174 14.24 -11.43 17.38
CA GLN A 174 14.99 -10.71 18.43
C GLN A 174 16.17 -11.49 18.97
N ARG A 175 16.02 -12.83 19.11
CA ARG A 175 17.10 -13.72 19.57
C ARG A 175 17.99 -14.25 18.44
N GLU A 176 17.61 -13.94 17.17
CA GLU A 176 18.30 -14.43 15.96
C GLU A 176 18.40 -15.96 15.87
N GLU A 177 17.42 -16.64 16.44
CA GLU A 177 17.35 -18.09 16.52
C GLU A 177 16.64 -18.70 15.31
N LYS A 178 17.06 -19.88 14.89
CA LYS A 178 16.43 -20.62 13.79
C LYS A 178 14.97 -20.97 14.09
N ILE A 179 14.13 -20.78 13.11
CA ILE A 179 12.73 -21.21 13.14
C ILE A 179 12.67 -22.74 13.04
N PRO A 180 11.85 -23.44 13.85
CA PRO A 180 11.63 -24.87 13.72
C PRO A 180 11.20 -25.26 12.30
N GLU A 181 11.75 -26.33 11.77
CA GLU A 181 11.62 -26.68 10.34
C GLU A 181 10.17 -26.82 9.87
N ALA A 182 9.31 -27.45 10.65
CA ALA A 182 7.89 -27.60 10.30
C ALA A 182 7.17 -26.26 10.16
N LEU A 183 7.46 -25.28 11.06
CA LEU A 183 6.90 -23.95 11.01
C LEU A 183 7.50 -23.16 9.82
N HIS A 184 8.81 -23.30 9.59
CA HIS A 184 9.51 -22.68 8.47
C HIS A 184 8.89 -23.10 7.13
N GLN A 185 8.68 -24.39 6.91
CA GLN A 185 8.06 -24.90 5.67
C GLN A 185 6.61 -24.40 5.52
N ARG A 186 5.82 -24.44 6.58
CA ARG A 186 4.42 -23.97 6.54
C ARG A 186 4.32 -22.49 6.17
N LEU A 187 5.18 -21.64 6.74
CA LEU A 187 5.18 -20.20 6.44
C LEU A 187 5.69 -19.91 5.02
N ARG A 188 6.62 -20.70 4.49
CA ARG A 188 7.04 -20.62 3.08
C ARG A 188 5.90 -20.95 2.12
N GLU A 189 5.13 -21.99 2.38
CA GLU A 189 3.95 -22.34 1.58
C GLU A 189 2.92 -21.20 1.58
N LEU A 190 2.59 -20.64 2.75
CA LEU A 190 1.68 -19.51 2.88
C LEU A 190 2.20 -18.26 2.16
N LEU A 191 3.52 -18.03 2.16
CA LEU A 191 4.12 -16.94 1.41
C LEU A 191 3.95 -17.12 -0.10
N LEU A 192 4.18 -18.32 -0.65
CA LEU A 192 3.96 -18.59 -2.06
C LEU A 192 2.49 -18.39 -2.45
N GLN A 193 1.56 -18.80 -1.57
CA GLN A 193 0.15 -18.52 -1.77
C GLN A 193 -0.13 -17.01 -1.77
N TYR A 194 0.44 -16.25 -0.82
CA TYR A 194 0.28 -14.80 -0.77
C TYR A 194 0.86 -14.09 -2.00
N ILE A 195 1.98 -14.56 -2.53
CA ILE A 195 2.56 -14.01 -3.77
C ILE A 195 1.56 -14.13 -4.93
N VAL A 196 0.85 -15.25 -5.03
CA VAL A 196 -0.13 -15.49 -6.10
C VAL A 196 -1.47 -14.80 -5.82
N VAL A 197 -1.99 -14.91 -4.60
CA VAL A 197 -3.30 -14.38 -4.22
C VAL A 197 -3.27 -12.87 -4.04
N GLY A 198 -2.17 -12.33 -3.54
CA GLY A 198 -2.07 -10.92 -3.16
C GLY A 198 -2.85 -10.59 -1.89
N GLY A 199 -3.15 -9.30 -1.73
CA GLY A 199 -3.84 -8.78 -0.56
C GLY A 199 -5.20 -8.14 -0.86
N MET A 200 -5.75 -8.24 -2.08
CA MET A 200 -7.07 -7.68 -2.39
C MET A 200 -8.15 -8.43 -1.61
N PRO A 201 -8.96 -7.76 -0.73
CA PRO A 201 -9.81 -8.43 0.26
C PRO A 201 -10.76 -9.48 -0.33
N ASN A 202 -11.45 -9.14 -1.42
CA ASN A 202 -12.39 -10.07 -2.05
C ASN A 202 -11.66 -11.29 -2.65
N VAL A 203 -10.45 -11.10 -3.17
CA VAL A 203 -9.61 -12.19 -3.70
C VAL A 203 -9.16 -13.10 -2.56
N VAL A 204 -8.66 -12.50 -1.46
CA VAL A 204 -8.23 -13.26 -0.27
C VAL A 204 -9.41 -14.02 0.35
N GLN A 205 -10.58 -13.38 0.53
CA GLN A 205 -11.75 -14.05 1.09
C GLN A 205 -12.18 -15.23 0.23
N ASN A 206 -12.28 -15.05 -1.09
CA ASN A 206 -12.64 -16.12 -2.02
C ASN A 206 -11.62 -17.27 -1.96
N PHE A 207 -10.32 -16.95 -1.93
CA PHE A 207 -9.26 -17.96 -1.80
C PHE A 207 -9.37 -18.74 -0.48
N VAL A 208 -9.61 -18.06 0.64
CA VAL A 208 -9.76 -18.72 1.95
C VAL A 208 -10.95 -19.68 1.94
N ASP A 209 -12.06 -19.27 1.33
CA ASP A 209 -13.31 -20.04 1.32
C ASP A 209 -13.29 -21.20 0.30
N SER A 210 -12.73 -21.00 -0.89
CA SER A 210 -12.80 -21.95 -2.01
C SER A 210 -11.53 -22.72 -2.32
N LYS A 211 -10.34 -22.13 -2.02
CA LYS A 211 -9.02 -22.59 -2.44
C LYS A 211 -8.83 -22.74 -3.96
N GLN A 212 -9.66 -22.08 -4.77
CA GLN A 212 -9.66 -22.19 -6.23
C GLN A 212 -8.80 -21.10 -6.89
N MET A 213 -7.61 -21.47 -7.37
CA MET A 213 -6.67 -20.53 -7.99
C MET A 213 -7.15 -19.93 -9.31
N ASN A 214 -7.96 -20.63 -10.07
CA ASN A 214 -8.54 -20.09 -11.33
C ASN A 214 -9.46 -18.90 -11.06
N LEU A 215 -10.27 -18.94 -9.98
CA LEU A 215 -11.12 -17.82 -9.57
C LEU A 215 -10.28 -16.63 -9.08
N VAL A 216 -9.20 -16.89 -8.35
CA VAL A 216 -8.25 -15.86 -7.92
C VAL A 216 -7.74 -15.06 -9.12
N LEU A 217 -7.24 -15.75 -10.17
CA LEU A 217 -6.70 -15.09 -11.35
C LEU A 217 -7.77 -14.28 -12.10
N GLN A 218 -8.98 -14.83 -12.25
CA GLN A 218 -10.08 -14.12 -12.89
C GLN A 218 -10.41 -12.82 -12.14
N MET A 219 -10.59 -12.90 -10.82
CA MET A 219 -10.88 -11.72 -9.99
C MET A 219 -9.78 -10.66 -10.05
N GLN A 220 -8.52 -11.08 -10.07
CA GLN A 220 -7.38 -10.17 -10.20
C GLN A 220 -7.38 -9.46 -11.56
N ARG A 221 -7.68 -10.16 -12.65
CA ARG A 221 -7.83 -9.57 -13.98
C ARG A 221 -8.97 -8.56 -14.05
N ASP A 222 -10.09 -8.87 -13.42
CA ASP A 222 -11.24 -7.94 -13.34
C ASP A 222 -10.84 -6.66 -12.57
N ILE A 223 -10.05 -6.77 -11.50
CA ILE A 223 -9.50 -5.61 -10.79
C ILE A 223 -8.56 -4.79 -11.68
N LEU A 224 -7.64 -5.44 -12.41
CA LEU A 224 -6.72 -4.77 -13.34
C LEU A 224 -7.48 -4.05 -14.47
N HIS A 225 -8.54 -4.64 -15.00
CA HIS A 225 -9.43 -3.99 -15.97
C HIS A 225 -10.13 -2.77 -15.36
N SER A 226 -10.66 -2.90 -14.13
CA SER A 226 -11.28 -1.77 -13.44
C SER A 226 -10.30 -0.61 -13.24
N TYR A 227 -9.02 -0.89 -12.94
CA TYR A 227 -7.98 0.15 -12.85
C TYR A 227 -7.73 0.83 -14.20
N GLN A 228 -7.70 0.07 -15.30
CA GLN A 228 -7.53 0.63 -16.63
C GLN A 228 -8.73 1.50 -17.05
N ASP A 229 -9.96 1.10 -16.70
CA ASP A 229 -11.16 1.89 -16.93
C ASP A 229 -11.14 3.21 -16.16
N ASP A 230 -10.65 3.20 -14.91
CA ASP A 230 -10.46 4.41 -14.12
C ASP A 230 -9.44 5.37 -14.75
N MET A 231 -8.33 4.84 -15.24
CA MET A 231 -7.33 5.63 -15.97
C MET A 231 -7.94 6.32 -17.20
N LEU A 232 -8.89 5.65 -17.87
CA LEU A 232 -9.60 6.20 -19.02
C LEU A 232 -10.73 7.17 -18.63
N LYS A 233 -11.36 6.99 -17.47
CA LYS A 233 -12.47 7.82 -17.01
C LYS A 233 -11.99 9.13 -16.38
N TYR A 234 -11.02 9.05 -15.48
CA TYR A 234 -10.67 10.14 -14.57
C TYR A 234 -9.41 10.93 -14.94
N ALA A 235 -8.58 10.43 -15.84
CA ALA A 235 -7.43 11.19 -16.31
C ALA A 235 -7.83 12.25 -17.36
N GLU A 236 -7.06 13.32 -17.45
CA GLU A 236 -7.18 14.31 -18.52
C GLU A 236 -7.02 13.66 -19.90
N LYS A 237 -7.77 14.13 -20.92
CA LYS A 237 -7.77 13.52 -22.28
C LYS A 237 -6.37 13.28 -22.85
N ALA A 238 -5.44 14.22 -22.62
CA ALA A 238 -4.08 14.13 -23.14
C ALA A 238 -3.23 13.04 -22.44
N ASP A 239 -3.58 12.66 -21.21
CA ASP A 239 -2.78 11.76 -20.38
C ASP A 239 -3.30 10.33 -20.31
N LYS A 240 -4.58 10.07 -20.70
CA LYS A 240 -5.21 8.75 -20.63
C LYS A 240 -4.38 7.63 -21.25
N GLY A 241 -3.91 7.82 -22.48
CA GLY A 241 -3.09 6.84 -23.16
C GLY A 241 -1.73 6.64 -22.49
N ARG A 242 -1.12 7.73 -22.03
CA ARG A 242 0.19 7.69 -21.35
C ARG A 242 0.15 6.97 -20.01
N ILE A 243 -0.91 7.18 -19.22
CA ILE A 243 -1.10 6.50 -17.92
C ILE A 243 -1.24 5.00 -18.15
N ARG A 244 -2.07 4.58 -19.12
CA ARG A 244 -2.23 3.17 -19.48
C ARG A 244 -0.93 2.56 -20.00
N ASP A 245 -0.17 3.27 -20.84
CA ASP A 245 1.10 2.79 -21.37
C ASP A 245 2.13 2.60 -20.23
N CYS A 246 2.22 3.55 -19.27
CA CYS A 246 3.02 3.41 -18.06
C CYS A 246 2.64 2.17 -17.25
N PHE A 247 1.35 2.01 -16.95
CA PHE A 247 0.84 0.88 -16.18
C PHE A 247 1.16 -0.45 -16.86
N SER A 248 0.89 -0.58 -18.15
CA SER A 248 1.16 -1.81 -18.92
C SER A 248 2.66 -2.11 -19.07
N SER A 249 3.54 -1.12 -18.89
CA SER A 249 4.99 -1.31 -18.97
C SER A 249 5.61 -1.92 -17.71
N ILE A 250 4.92 -1.92 -16.56
CA ILE A 250 5.46 -2.31 -15.25
C ILE A 250 6.12 -3.70 -15.26
N PRO A 251 5.50 -4.77 -15.78
CA PRO A 251 6.12 -6.08 -15.84
C PRO A 251 7.45 -6.06 -16.58
N LYS A 252 7.50 -5.36 -17.70
CA LYS A 252 8.71 -5.22 -18.53
C LYS A 252 9.80 -4.40 -17.82
N GLN A 253 9.44 -3.39 -17.03
CA GLN A 253 10.40 -2.61 -16.22
C GLN A 253 11.06 -3.50 -15.17
N LEU A 254 10.28 -4.30 -14.45
CA LEU A 254 10.74 -5.16 -13.35
C LEU A 254 11.50 -6.40 -13.83
N SER A 255 11.28 -6.89 -15.07
CA SER A 255 11.98 -8.05 -15.62
C SER A 255 13.43 -7.77 -16.06
N LYS A 256 13.86 -6.49 -16.12
CA LYS A 256 15.22 -6.13 -16.51
C LYS A 256 16.22 -6.33 -15.38
N GLU A 257 17.48 -6.61 -15.71
CA GLU A 257 18.57 -6.61 -14.73
C GLU A 257 18.69 -5.25 -14.05
N ASN A 258 18.77 -4.17 -14.86
CA ASN A 258 18.69 -2.80 -14.33
C ASN A 258 17.22 -2.38 -14.27
N LYS A 259 16.63 -2.47 -13.08
CA LYS A 259 15.22 -2.16 -12.81
C LYS A 259 14.94 -0.65 -12.67
N LYS A 260 15.92 0.22 -12.90
CA LYS A 260 15.69 1.67 -13.01
C LYS A 260 14.60 1.90 -14.06
N PHE A 261 13.59 2.71 -13.73
CA PHE A 261 12.50 3.01 -14.63
C PHE A 261 13.01 3.71 -15.90
N GLN A 262 12.66 3.16 -17.05
CA GLN A 262 13.09 3.67 -18.35
C GLN A 262 11.88 4.08 -19.17
N TYR A 263 11.74 5.36 -19.44
CA TYR A 263 10.63 5.89 -20.25
C TYR A 263 10.63 5.32 -21.69
N SER A 264 11.79 5.01 -22.25
CA SER A 264 11.91 4.33 -23.55
C SER A 264 11.30 2.94 -23.62
N LEU A 265 11.13 2.26 -22.46
CA LEU A 265 10.43 0.97 -22.38
C LEU A 265 8.91 1.13 -22.35
N VAL A 266 8.40 2.29 -21.94
CA VAL A 266 6.97 2.63 -22.07
C VAL A 266 6.63 2.78 -23.53
N LYS A 267 7.37 3.64 -24.25
CA LYS A 267 7.23 3.86 -25.70
C LYS A 267 8.56 4.35 -26.25
N LYS A 268 8.95 3.88 -27.43
CA LYS A 268 10.19 4.34 -28.11
C LYS A 268 10.19 5.87 -28.29
N GLY A 269 11.25 6.52 -27.83
CA GLY A 269 11.40 7.98 -27.91
C GLY A 269 10.69 8.77 -26.78
N SER A 270 10.12 8.10 -25.79
CA SER A 270 9.49 8.76 -24.63
C SER A 270 10.51 9.40 -23.69
N THR A 271 10.10 10.52 -23.08
CA THR A 271 10.91 11.31 -22.15
C THR A 271 10.23 11.43 -20.79
N ALA A 272 11.00 11.79 -19.75
CA ALA A 272 10.49 12.02 -18.40
C ALA A 272 9.41 13.12 -18.39
N SER A 273 9.63 14.23 -19.08
CA SER A 273 8.68 15.35 -19.12
C SER A 273 7.28 14.97 -19.64
N GLN A 274 7.20 13.93 -20.48
CA GLN A 274 5.94 13.47 -21.06
C GLN A 274 5.16 12.50 -20.15
N TYR A 275 5.85 11.73 -19.29
CA TYR A 275 5.26 10.59 -18.58
C TYR A 275 5.33 10.69 -17.06
N LEU A 276 6.07 11.67 -16.49
CA LEU A 276 6.19 11.80 -15.04
C LEU A 276 4.82 12.03 -14.37
N GLY A 277 3.98 12.87 -14.95
CA GLY A 277 2.61 13.10 -14.46
C GLY A 277 1.74 11.84 -14.51
N SER A 278 1.94 11.01 -15.53
CA SER A 278 1.24 9.72 -15.67
C SER A 278 1.65 8.72 -14.60
N LEU A 279 2.94 8.63 -14.27
CA LEU A 279 3.42 7.82 -13.15
C LEU A 279 2.92 8.34 -11.82
N GLN A 280 2.93 9.66 -11.61
CA GLN A 280 2.40 10.27 -10.40
C GLN A 280 0.92 9.93 -10.22
N TRP A 281 0.12 9.96 -11.29
CA TRP A 281 -1.29 9.58 -11.25
C TRP A 281 -1.49 8.15 -10.72
N ILE A 282 -0.70 7.17 -11.23
CA ILE A 282 -0.81 5.76 -10.84
C ILE A 282 -0.36 5.57 -9.38
N GLU A 283 0.66 6.32 -8.93
CA GLU A 283 1.14 6.30 -7.55
C GLU A 283 0.11 6.91 -6.58
N ASP A 284 -0.48 8.07 -6.93
CA ASP A 284 -1.51 8.75 -6.14
C ASP A 284 -2.79 7.90 -6.02
N ALA A 285 -3.10 7.09 -7.05
CA ALA A 285 -4.16 6.09 -7.03
C ALA A 285 -3.84 4.89 -6.12
N GLY A 286 -2.64 4.80 -5.54
CA GLY A 286 -2.23 3.74 -4.64
C GLY A 286 -1.94 2.40 -5.34
N ILE A 287 -1.71 2.41 -6.65
CA ILE A 287 -1.48 1.19 -7.46
C ILE A 287 -0.01 0.81 -7.47
N ILE A 288 0.89 1.79 -7.51
CA ILE A 288 2.34 1.60 -7.53
C ILE A 288 3.02 2.43 -6.46
N SER A 289 4.30 2.12 -6.23
CA SER A 289 5.22 2.92 -5.43
C SER A 289 6.56 3.09 -6.12
N ARG A 290 7.15 4.28 -5.99
CA ARG A 290 8.50 4.56 -6.45
C ARG A 290 9.53 4.27 -5.35
N CYS A 291 10.61 3.62 -5.75
CA CYS A 291 11.78 3.35 -4.91
C CYS A 291 12.95 4.18 -5.45
N TYR A 292 13.41 5.15 -4.69
CA TYR A 292 14.39 6.15 -5.17
C TYR A 292 15.83 5.68 -4.95
N ASN A 293 16.70 5.96 -5.94
CA ASN A 293 18.13 5.74 -5.78
C ASN A 293 18.73 6.74 -4.77
N LEU A 294 19.72 6.30 -4.03
CA LEU A 294 20.46 7.12 -3.08
C LEU A 294 21.85 7.51 -3.65
N THR A 295 22.29 8.72 -3.37
CA THR A 295 23.68 9.15 -3.61
C THR A 295 24.64 8.42 -2.69
N THR A 296 24.24 8.22 -1.41
CA THR A 296 24.94 7.43 -0.39
C THR A 296 23.89 6.73 0.50
N PRO A 297 24.14 5.48 0.98
CA PRO A 297 23.17 4.71 1.74
C PRO A 297 23.18 5.06 3.25
N GLU A 298 23.31 6.33 3.60
CA GLU A 298 23.35 6.82 4.97
C GLU A 298 22.11 7.63 5.38
N LEU A 299 21.90 7.77 6.69
CA LEU A 299 20.81 8.59 7.23
C LEU A 299 21.15 10.09 7.17
N PRO A 300 20.16 10.97 6.91
CA PRO A 300 18.76 10.65 6.60
C PRO A 300 18.57 10.21 5.14
N LEU A 301 17.92 9.08 4.92
CA LEU A 301 17.75 8.50 3.56
C LEU A 301 17.05 9.46 2.59
N SER A 302 16.04 10.20 3.06
CA SER A 302 15.32 11.16 2.23
C SER A 302 16.18 12.31 1.71
N GLY A 303 17.20 12.72 2.46
CA GLY A 303 18.15 13.77 2.06
C GLY A 303 19.13 13.31 0.97
N ASN A 304 19.33 11.99 0.86
CA ASN A 304 20.24 11.39 -0.11
C ASN A 304 19.52 10.85 -1.36
N ALA A 305 18.19 11.00 -1.45
CA ALA A 305 17.39 10.48 -2.56
C ALA A 305 17.60 11.30 -3.85
N ILE A 306 17.73 10.61 -4.98
CA ILE A 306 17.82 11.21 -6.31
C ILE A 306 16.42 11.16 -6.94
N PRO A 307 15.70 12.30 -7.07
CA PRO A 307 14.29 12.31 -7.48
C PRO A 307 14.01 11.69 -8.86
N ASP A 308 14.96 11.83 -9.80
CA ASP A 308 14.79 11.41 -11.19
C ASP A 308 15.27 9.96 -11.44
N ILE A 309 15.77 9.28 -10.42
CA ILE A 309 16.31 7.92 -10.55
C ILE A 309 15.57 7.02 -9.58
N PHE A 310 14.65 6.22 -10.09
CA PHE A 310 13.81 5.33 -9.27
C PHE A 310 13.48 4.03 -9.99
N LYS A 311 13.10 3.02 -9.20
CA LYS A 311 12.40 1.79 -9.61
C LYS A 311 10.92 1.96 -9.31
N VAL A 312 10.06 1.14 -9.96
CA VAL A 312 8.60 1.16 -9.73
C VAL A 312 8.15 -0.24 -9.35
N TYR A 313 7.38 -0.37 -8.28
CA TYR A 313 6.80 -1.62 -7.81
C TYR A 313 5.28 -1.53 -7.74
N MET A 314 4.60 -2.65 -8.01
CA MET A 314 3.16 -2.79 -7.76
C MET A 314 2.91 -2.95 -6.25
N ASN A 315 1.91 -2.23 -5.73
CA ASN A 315 1.57 -2.28 -4.31
C ASN A 315 0.89 -3.59 -3.88
N ASP A 316 0.38 -4.35 -4.84
CA ASP A 316 -0.11 -5.70 -4.64
C ASP A 316 0.63 -6.70 -5.54
N THR A 317 1.31 -7.67 -4.92
CA THR A 317 2.11 -8.65 -5.65
C THR A 317 1.25 -9.64 -6.43
N GLY A 318 0.05 -9.99 -5.95
CA GLY A 318 -0.88 -10.85 -6.67
C GLY A 318 -1.36 -10.20 -7.97
N LEU A 319 -1.67 -8.90 -7.94
CA LEU A 319 -2.00 -8.14 -9.15
C LEU A 319 -0.80 -8.06 -10.11
N PHE A 320 0.42 -7.89 -9.58
CA PHE A 320 1.63 -7.95 -10.42
C PHE A 320 1.78 -9.31 -11.12
N VAL A 321 1.61 -10.40 -10.38
CA VAL A 321 1.67 -11.77 -10.94
C VAL A 321 0.58 -11.99 -11.98
N ALA A 322 -0.63 -11.44 -11.78
CA ALA A 322 -1.72 -11.54 -12.75
C ALA A 322 -1.48 -10.75 -14.06
N MET A 323 -0.51 -9.82 -14.07
CA MET A 323 -0.06 -9.11 -15.29
C MET A 323 1.00 -9.90 -16.08
N LEU A 324 1.53 -11.00 -15.54
CA LEU A 324 2.52 -11.86 -16.20
C LEU A 324 1.82 -12.89 -17.11
N ASP A 325 2.63 -13.72 -17.76
CA ASP A 325 2.15 -14.75 -18.69
C ASP A 325 1.26 -15.79 -18.01
N ASP A 326 0.34 -16.37 -18.77
CA ASP A 326 -0.55 -17.43 -18.31
C ASP A 326 0.26 -18.64 -17.79
N GLY A 327 -0.19 -19.18 -16.65
CA GLY A 327 0.49 -20.29 -15.98
C GLY A 327 1.52 -19.86 -14.92
N THR A 328 1.97 -18.61 -14.90
CA THR A 328 2.95 -18.13 -13.91
C THR A 328 2.53 -18.41 -12.47
N GLN A 329 1.24 -18.36 -12.15
CA GLN A 329 0.71 -18.66 -10.80
C GLN A 329 1.00 -20.10 -10.38
N PHE A 330 0.82 -21.05 -11.30
CA PHE A 330 1.10 -22.47 -11.03
C PHE A 330 2.59 -22.72 -10.90
N ASP A 331 3.40 -22.09 -11.74
CA ASP A 331 4.87 -22.17 -11.65
C ASP A 331 5.37 -21.66 -10.28
N ILE A 332 4.83 -20.54 -9.79
CA ILE A 332 5.18 -20.00 -8.47
C ILE A 332 4.85 -21.00 -7.37
N LEU A 333 3.64 -21.58 -7.37
CA LEU A 333 3.20 -22.53 -6.35
C LEU A 333 4.02 -23.83 -6.36
N GLN A 334 4.57 -24.21 -7.52
CA GLN A 334 5.48 -25.36 -7.66
C GLN A 334 6.95 -25.01 -7.35
N GLY A 335 7.25 -23.73 -7.07
CA GLY A 335 8.62 -23.25 -6.84
C GLY A 335 9.42 -22.97 -8.12
N ASN A 336 8.79 -23.06 -9.30
CA ASN A 336 9.40 -22.84 -10.62
C ASN A 336 9.22 -21.37 -11.04
N LEU A 337 10.04 -20.46 -10.51
CA LEU A 337 9.86 -19.01 -10.70
C LEU A 337 10.63 -18.44 -11.91
N TYR A 338 11.41 -19.25 -12.61
CA TYR A 338 12.18 -18.88 -13.81
C TYR A 338 12.85 -17.49 -13.76
N SER A 339 12.86 -16.76 -14.85
CA SER A 339 13.50 -15.44 -14.98
C SER A 339 12.83 -14.32 -14.18
N TYR A 340 11.54 -14.42 -13.87
CA TYR A 340 10.81 -13.43 -13.07
C TYR A 340 11.03 -13.57 -11.55
N LYS A 341 11.71 -14.60 -11.09
CA LYS A 341 11.91 -14.91 -9.68
C LYS A 341 12.42 -13.69 -8.87
N GLY A 342 13.45 -13.02 -9.36
CA GLY A 342 14.02 -11.84 -8.71
C GLY A 342 13.03 -10.68 -8.67
N ALA A 343 12.30 -10.43 -9.76
CA ALA A 343 11.31 -9.35 -9.84
C ALA A 343 10.14 -9.54 -8.87
N ILE A 344 9.64 -10.78 -8.77
CA ILE A 344 8.51 -11.12 -7.90
C ILE A 344 8.85 -10.93 -6.42
N PHE A 345 10.00 -11.46 -5.96
CA PHE A 345 10.41 -11.31 -4.57
C PHE A 345 10.80 -9.88 -4.22
N GLU A 346 11.44 -9.15 -5.12
CA GLU A 346 11.76 -7.75 -4.89
C GLU A 346 10.49 -6.89 -4.81
N ASN A 347 9.48 -7.15 -5.69
CA ASN A 347 8.18 -6.51 -5.61
C ASN A 347 7.44 -6.85 -4.30
N LEU A 348 7.50 -8.11 -3.87
CA LEU A 348 6.92 -8.54 -2.58
C LEU A 348 7.51 -7.76 -1.42
N ILE A 349 8.84 -7.67 -1.33
CA ILE A 349 9.53 -6.96 -0.24
C ILE A 349 9.26 -5.46 -0.31
N ALA A 350 9.24 -4.86 -1.50
CA ALA A 350 8.81 -3.47 -1.69
C ALA A 350 7.42 -3.22 -1.13
N GLY A 351 6.44 -4.06 -1.49
CA GLY A 351 5.07 -3.98 -0.98
C GLY A 351 4.98 -4.19 0.54
N ILE A 352 5.77 -5.09 1.12
CA ILE A 352 5.85 -5.27 2.57
C ILE A 352 6.37 -4.00 3.25
N PHE A 353 7.47 -3.43 2.78
CA PHE A 353 8.04 -2.22 3.38
C PHE A 353 7.12 -1.00 3.24
N GLN A 354 6.45 -0.86 2.10
CA GLN A 354 5.47 0.21 1.90
C GLN A 354 4.29 0.10 2.87
N LYS A 355 3.71 -1.09 3.04
CA LYS A 355 2.60 -1.34 3.98
C LYS A 355 3.00 -1.15 5.46
N MET A 356 4.30 -1.10 5.74
CA MET A 356 4.87 -0.68 7.03
C MET A 356 5.03 0.85 7.16
N GLY A 357 4.58 1.62 6.16
CA GLY A 357 4.70 3.09 6.13
C GLY A 357 6.09 3.61 5.72
N ARG A 358 6.94 2.76 5.15
CA ARG A 358 8.29 3.17 4.73
C ARG A 358 8.27 3.79 3.34
N LYS A 359 8.98 4.87 3.14
CA LYS A 359 9.44 5.30 1.80
C LYS A 359 10.51 4.32 1.32
N LEU A 360 10.46 3.98 0.05
CA LEU A 360 11.36 2.99 -0.53
C LEU A 360 12.60 3.65 -1.11
N TYR A 361 13.77 3.11 -0.78
CA TYR A 361 15.07 3.54 -1.27
C TYR A 361 15.92 2.35 -1.66
N TYR A 362 16.75 2.51 -2.70
CA TYR A 362 17.76 1.54 -3.10
C TYR A 362 19.09 2.25 -3.32
N PHE A 363 20.16 1.50 -3.49
CA PHE A 363 21.46 2.09 -3.75
C PHE A 363 22.09 1.44 -4.98
N HIS A 364 22.40 2.27 -5.97
CA HIS A 364 23.09 1.83 -7.19
C HIS A 364 24.11 2.88 -7.63
N LYS A 365 25.30 2.42 -8.03
CA LYS A 365 26.35 3.24 -8.64
C LYS A 365 26.75 2.66 -10.00
N ASP A 366 27.17 3.53 -10.89
CA ASP A 366 27.67 3.15 -12.23
C ASP A 366 28.91 2.23 -12.16
N SER A 367 29.61 2.19 -11.03
CA SER A 367 30.70 1.25 -10.74
C SER A 367 30.23 -0.20 -10.53
N GLY A 368 28.93 -0.50 -10.67
CA GLY A 368 28.36 -1.82 -10.54
C GLY A 368 27.97 -2.22 -9.10
N LEU A 369 28.05 -1.33 -8.13
CA LEU A 369 27.50 -1.57 -6.80
C LEU A 369 25.98 -1.40 -6.83
N GLU A 370 25.24 -2.46 -6.46
CA GLU A 370 23.79 -2.43 -6.35
C GLU A 370 23.33 -3.13 -5.08
N VAL A 371 22.35 -2.52 -4.38
CA VAL A 371 21.66 -3.05 -3.21
C VAL A 371 20.15 -2.81 -3.41
N ASP A 372 19.34 -3.83 -3.23
CA ASP A 372 17.93 -3.82 -3.60
C ASP A 372 17.12 -2.79 -2.79
N PHE A 373 17.36 -2.68 -1.47
CA PHE A 373 16.77 -1.64 -0.62
C PHE A 373 17.75 -1.14 0.43
N VAL A 374 17.52 0.10 0.88
CA VAL A 374 18.14 0.68 2.07
C VAL A 374 17.04 1.13 3.01
N ILE A 375 17.06 0.65 4.25
CA ILE A 375 16.04 0.94 5.24
C ILE A 375 16.66 1.49 6.54
N ARG A 376 15.89 2.28 7.28
CA ARG A 376 16.21 2.53 8.69
C ARG A 376 15.67 1.37 9.53
N TYR A 377 16.54 0.67 10.23
CA TYR A 377 16.18 -0.42 11.15
C TYR A 377 17.05 -0.35 12.39
N GLN A 378 16.44 -0.44 13.60
CA GLN A 378 17.12 -0.27 14.88
C GLN A 378 17.98 1.02 14.96
N GLY A 379 17.40 2.13 14.48
CA GLY A 379 18.05 3.46 14.50
C GLY A 379 19.14 3.68 13.46
N LYS A 380 19.58 2.66 12.71
CA LYS A 380 20.69 2.70 11.75
C LYS A 380 20.23 2.51 10.31
N ALA A 381 21.03 2.96 9.34
CA ALA A 381 20.87 2.57 7.95
C ALA A 381 21.31 1.10 7.78
N ASN A 382 20.45 0.30 7.16
CA ASN A 382 20.71 -1.10 6.86
C ASN A 382 20.56 -1.35 5.36
N LEU A 383 21.54 -2.02 4.76
CA LEU A 383 21.44 -2.53 3.40
C LEU A 383 20.54 -3.76 3.39
N VAL A 384 19.65 -3.88 2.41
CA VAL A 384 18.78 -5.03 2.26
C VAL A 384 18.99 -5.64 0.88
N GLU A 385 19.42 -6.89 0.85
CA GLU A 385 19.50 -7.69 -0.36
C GLU A 385 18.41 -8.76 -0.38
N VAL A 386 17.63 -8.80 -1.45
CA VAL A 386 16.58 -9.79 -1.67
C VAL A 386 17.09 -10.89 -2.59
N LYS A 387 17.12 -12.11 -2.12
CA LYS A 387 17.62 -13.26 -2.87
C LYS A 387 16.50 -14.28 -3.12
N ALA A 388 16.18 -14.47 -4.34
CA ALA A 388 15.18 -15.45 -4.76
C ALA A 388 15.65 -16.92 -4.60
N SER A 389 16.96 -17.15 -4.57
CA SER A 389 17.63 -18.42 -4.30
C SER A 389 19.02 -18.14 -3.73
N ASN A 390 19.88 -19.17 -3.63
CA ASN A 390 21.26 -19.00 -3.19
C ASN A 390 21.97 -17.95 -4.04
N GLY A 391 22.23 -16.79 -3.45
CA GLY A 391 22.80 -15.62 -4.11
C GLY A 391 23.94 -15.00 -3.32
N ASN A 392 24.83 -14.35 -4.07
CA ASN A 392 26.01 -13.67 -3.57
C ASN A 392 25.64 -12.25 -3.10
N THR A 393 26.28 -11.78 -2.03
CA THR A 393 26.11 -10.43 -1.46
C THR A 393 27.39 -9.59 -1.71
N LYS A 394 27.96 -9.61 -2.93
CA LYS A 394 29.22 -8.95 -3.25
C LYS A 394 29.17 -7.44 -2.99
N SER A 395 28.13 -6.76 -3.50
CA SER A 395 27.97 -5.32 -3.34
C SER A 395 27.85 -4.94 -1.84
N THR A 396 27.00 -5.65 -1.11
CA THR A 396 26.81 -5.46 0.33
C THR A 396 28.12 -5.66 1.09
N LYS A 397 28.86 -6.74 0.84
CA LYS A 397 30.16 -6.99 1.48
C LYS A 397 31.20 -5.93 1.12
N THR A 398 31.17 -5.40 -0.11
CA THR A 398 32.05 -4.32 -0.54
C THR A 398 31.74 -3.00 0.20
N ILE A 399 30.46 -2.68 0.38
CA ILE A 399 30.02 -1.49 1.12
C ILE A 399 30.39 -1.63 2.60
N LEU A 400 30.10 -2.76 3.23
CA LEU A 400 30.42 -3.03 4.64
C LEU A 400 31.94 -2.99 4.93
N LYS A 401 32.79 -3.37 3.97
CA LYS A 401 34.25 -3.22 4.10
C LYS A 401 34.72 -1.78 4.05
N ASN A 402 33.93 -0.85 3.51
CA ASN A 402 34.26 0.57 3.36
C ASN A 402 33.35 1.45 4.22
N LYS A 403 33.24 1.12 5.53
CA LYS A 403 32.33 1.78 6.47
C LYS A 403 32.54 3.29 6.55
N ASP A 404 33.78 3.75 6.53
CA ASP A 404 34.12 5.17 6.59
C ASP A 404 33.61 5.97 5.38
N LYS A 405 33.41 5.29 4.24
CA LYS A 405 32.93 5.92 3.01
C LYS A 405 31.40 5.92 2.90
N TYR A 406 30.76 4.87 3.39
CA TYR A 406 29.32 4.63 3.18
C TYR A 406 28.48 4.80 4.44
N HIS A 407 29.12 4.91 5.61
CA HIS A 407 28.49 5.08 6.92
C HIS A 407 27.41 4.04 7.23
N VAL A 408 27.63 2.79 6.76
CA VAL A 408 26.74 1.64 6.99
C VAL A 408 27.53 0.51 7.64
N GLU A 409 26.97 -0.06 8.70
CA GLU A 409 27.63 -1.08 9.52
C GLU A 409 26.95 -2.45 9.43
N GLN A 410 25.69 -2.51 8.97
CA GLN A 410 24.87 -3.70 9.04
C GLN A 410 24.12 -3.92 7.72
N ALA A 411 23.82 -5.17 7.44
CA ALA A 411 22.99 -5.57 6.32
C ALA A 411 22.03 -6.68 6.68
N ILE A 412 20.95 -6.77 5.92
CA ILE A 412 19.93 -7.80 6.01
C ILE A 412 19.86 -8.52 4.68
N LYS A 413 20.01 -9.83 4.70
CA LYS A 413 19.81 -10.70 3.56
C LYS A 413 18.44 -11.38 3.69
N ILE A 414 17.50 -11.00 2.83
CA ILE A 414 16.16 -11.62 2.81
C ILE A 414 16.15 -12.68 1.71
N GLY A 415 15.72 -13.90 2.05
CA GLY A 415 15.76 -14.99 1.08
C GLY A 415 15.06 -16.25 1.53
N ASP A 416 15.22 -17.30 0.72
CA ASP A 416 14.73 -18.64 1.01
C ASP A 416 15.71 -19.39 1.94
N TYR A 417 15.90 -18.83 3.12
CA TYR A 417 16.82 -19.32 4.16
C TYR A 417 16.09 -19.31 5.51
N ASN A 418 16.61 -20.06 6.47
CA ASN A 418 16.18 -19.90 7.84
C ASN A 418 16.86 -18.67 8.49
N LEU A 419 16.35 -18.21 9.60
CA LEU A 419 16.87 -17.07 10.36
C LEU A 419 18.27 -17.37 10.92
N GLY A 420 19.13 -16.37 10.90
CA GLY A 420 20.48 -16.45 11.46
C GLY A 420 21.33 -15.23 11.17
N ARG A 421 22.52 -15.15 11.76
CA ARG A 421 23.47 -14.06 11.53
C ARG A 421 24.85 -14.60 11.21
N GLU A 422 25.51 -13.95 10.25
CA GLU A 422 26.91 -14.18 9.92
C GLU A 422 27.63 -12.82 9.89
N GLY A 423 28.41 -12.54 10.94
CA GLY A 423 29.06 -11.23 11.10
C GLY A 423 28.04 -10.07 11.13
N GLU A 424 28.20 -9.13 10.22
CA GLU A 424 27.33 -7.93 10.11
C GLU A 424 26.06 -8.16 9.28
N ILE A 425 25.83 -9.39 8.78
CA ILE A 425 24.71 -9.72 7.91
C ILE A 425 23.71 -10.59 8.68
N LEU A 426 22.51 -10.03 8.91
CA LEU A 426 21.35 -10.77 9.41
C LEU A 426 20.64 -11.44 8.23
N THR A 427 20.49 -12.76 8.25
CA THR A 427 19.71 -13.51 7.26
C THR A 427 18.28 -13.69 7.79
N VAL A 428 17.29 -13.27 6.99
CA VAL A 428 15.88 -13.29 7.36
C VAL A 428 15.08 -14.03 6.28
N PRO A 429 14.22 -15.00 6.63
CA PRO A 429 13.31 -15.61 5.66
C PRO A 429 12.38 -14.55 5.05
N HIS A 430 12.02 -14.68 3.77
CA HIS A 430 11.11 -13.74 3.11
C HIS A 430 9.82 -13.51 3.90
N TYR A 431 9.23 -14.57 4.47
CA TYR A 431 7.99 -14.50 5.23
C TYR A 431 8.11 -13.74 6.59
N MET A 432 9.32 -13.40 7.02
CA MET A 432 9.56 -12.59 8.23
C MET A 432 9.86 -11.12 7.92
N ALA A 433 9.94 -10.71 6.65
CA ALA A 433 10.29 -9.33 6.29
C ALA A 433 9.36 -8.29 6.92
N PHE A 434 8.07 -8.62 7.13
CA PHE A 434 7.10 -7.74 7.80
C PHE A 434 7.36 -7.53 9.30
N LEU A 435 8.25 -8.31 9.91
CA LEU A 435 8.69 -8.18 11.31
C LEU A 435 9.85 -7.20 11.47
N LEU A 436 10.49 -6.76 10.38
CA LEU A 436 11.55 -5.75 10.40
C LEU A 436 10.98 -4.36 10.75
N ARG A 437 10.08 -4.31 11.73
CA ARG A 437 9.52 -3.10 12.33
C ARG A 437 10.52 -2.59 13.35
N GLY A 438 10.88 -1.34 13.26
CA GLY A 438 11.77 -0.72 14.22
C GLY A 438 12.24 0.63 13.70
N VAL A 439 11.93 1.65 14.45
CA VAL A 439 12.45 3.00 14.25
C VAL A 439 13.89 3.07 14.78
#